data_b0470f06882fe37c84b88d0f55fc562c
#
_entry.id   b0470f06882fe37c84b88d0f55fc562c
#
_cell.length_a   1.000
_cell.length_b   1.000
_cell.length_c   1.000
_cell.angle_alpha   90.00
_cell.angle_beta   90.00
_cell.angle_gamma   90.00
#
_symmetry.space_group_name_H-M   'P 1'
#
loop_
_entity.id
_entity.type
_entity.pdbx_description
1 polymer ?
#
loop_
_entity_poly.entity_id
_entity_poly.type
_entity_poly.pdbx_seq_one_letter_code
_entity_poly.pdbx_strand_id
1 'polypeptide(L)'
;GFLEADFNAKFDLQKQQGNFNTQISRLYFDNGELLDLKNQNVEVKLDYSQNVNISIPQWNLILNFKDGLEANLNNPKILFSFSPLLKKLGFIDAKNVYYKTLNFEDFNASVNDAYFKNNLLINGQTPYENDSFDIVKNKGIMEIHTQSDTASAKISSDNKEIHLKNLSYIYRKHSNSSNSTFDIATNTQNISFGGANVALILADSNKTLAFDRVEADLKGNALDLKGSRGNAKFDLYYSSNDLNLNVSNIDDNYLNEFLQKQAVQDGVFNLSIKGSGLEYFDGQIDFKNTYVKDLKGINQLISFIDTVPSLLMFKSPTFNQKGLSLHDGKIIFNRKKDLLSVSAINLNGDSVDIYGLGSANLRLNTVDFSLELKTLKSASEAISKVPILNYVILGKNQEISTNLKIDGSIDDPKFHTEILTDTLKTPFNLIKNIIQLPANLLN
;
A
#
# COMPACT_ATOMS: atom_id res chain seq x y z
N GLY A 1 -24.41 22.38 22.04
CA GLY A 1 -23.99 21.62 23.22
C GLY A 1 -24.96 21.78 24.39
N PHE A 2 -24.89 20.88 25.34
CA PHE A 2 -25.69 20.87 26.54
C PHE A 2 -24.79 20.69 27.76
N LEU A 3 -24.98 21.54 28.78
CA LEU A 3 -24.27 21.51 30.06
C LEU A 3 -25.28 21.36 31.18
N GLU A 4 -25.18 20.32 32.00
CA GLU A 4 -25.89 20.13 33.24
C GLU A 4 -24.95 20.38 34.42
N ALA A 5 -25.18 21.41 35.18
CA ALA A 5 -24.33 21.82 36.28
C ALA A 5 -25.09 22.62 37.35
N ASP A 6 -24.72 22.42 38.59
CA ASP A 6 -25.09 23.29 39.70
C ASP A 6 -24.00 24.32 39.91
N PHE A 7 -24.35 25.60 40.13
CA PHE A 7 -23.35 26.62 40.32
C PHE A 7 -23.69 27.58 41.47
N ASN A 8 -22.64 28.09 42.12
CA ASN A 8 -22.71 29.17 43.10
C ASN A 8 -21.78 30.30 42.63
N ALA A 9 -22.28 31.51 42.60
CA ALA A 9 -21.56 32.66 42.10
C ALA A 9 -21.43 33.74 43.18
N LYS A 10 -20.23 34.33 43.32
CA LYS A 10 -19.93 35.48 44.15
C LYS A 10 -19.29 36.58 43.31
N PHE A 11 -19.80 37.81 43.39
CA PHE A 11 -19.27 38.94 42.67
C PHE A 11 -18.79 40.00 43.64
N ASP A 12 -17.63 40.57 43.41
CA ASP A 12 -17.10 41.78 44.01
C ASP A 12 -17.20 42.91 42.97
N LEU A 13 -18.22 43.73 43.07
CA LEU A 13 -18.46 44.81 42.10
C LEU A 13 -17.42 45.93 42.20
N GLN A 14 -16.77 46.09 43.34
CA GLN A 14 -15.72 47.11 43.51
C GLN A 14 -14.41 46.67 42.85
N LYS A 15 -14.06 45.41 42.98
CA LYS A 15 -12.87 44.83 42.35
C LYS A 15 -13.10 44.37 40.93
N GLN A 16 -14.38 44.41 40.47
CA GLN A 16 -14.77 43.87 39.15
C GLN A 16 -14.31 42.40 38.96
N GLN A 17 -14.52 41.58 39.97
CA GLN A 17 -14.12 40.16 39.97
C GLN A 17 -15.30 39.29 40.38
N GLY A 18 -15.39 38.12 39.83
CA GLY A 18 -16.36 37.09 40.16
C GLY A 18 -15.72 35.71 40.32
N ASN A 19 -16.33 34.92 41.20
CA ASN A 19 -15.94 33.55 41.41
C ASN A 19 -17.17 32.66 41.31
N PHE A 20 -17.08 31.64 40.48
CA PHE A 20 -18.10 30.66 40.23
C PHE A 20 -17.57 29.29 40.64
N ASN A 21 -18.28 28.61 41.52
CA ASN A 21 -18.02 27.22 41.81
C ASN A 21 -19.15 26.40 41.21
N THR A 22 -18.82 25.46 40.39
CA THR A 22 -19.80 24.61 39.72
C THR A 22 -19.46 23.14 39.90
N GLN A 23 -20.51 22.36 40.08
CA GLN A 23 -20.42 20.90 39.99
C GLN A 23 -21.02 20.48 38.64
N ILE A 24 -20.18 20.09 37.72
CA ILE A 24 -20.61 19.64 36.39
C ILE A 24 -20.96 18.17 36.48
N SER A 25 -22.23 17.81 36.16
CA SER A 25 -22.70 16.44 36.11
C SER A 25 -22.63 15.84 34.69
N ARG A 26 -22.92 16.68 33.69
CA ARG A 26 -22.91 16.24 32.29
C ARG A 26 -22.52 17.38 31.34
N LEU A 27 -21.74 17.02 30.29
CA LEU A 27 -21.45 17.93 29.20
C LEU A 27 -21.65 17.21 27.87
N TYR A 28 -22.51 17.77 27.01
CA TYR A 28 -22.76 17.25 25.66
C TYR A 28 -22.22 18.21 24.61
N PHE A 29 -21.59 17.68 23.57
CA PHE A 29 -21.28 18.43 22.36
C PHE A 29 -22.35 18.19 21.28
N ASP A 30 -22.40 19.06 20.27
CA ASP A 30 -23.40 18.99 19.17
C ASP A 30 -23.28 17.74 18.29
N ASN A 31 -22.20 17.03 18.39
CA ASN A 31 -21.97 15.74 17.72
C ASN A 31 -22.61 14.51 18.41
N GLY A 32 -23.40 14.76 19.47
CA GLY A 32 -24.10 13.71 20.24
C GLY A 32 -23.23 12.96 21.25
N GLU A 33 -22.01 13.44 21.50
CA GLU A 33 -21.09 12.80 22.45
C GLU A 33 -21.28 13.29 23.87
N LEU A 34 -21.48 12.33 24.76
CA LEU A 34 -21.61 12.58 26.19
C LEU A 34 -20.23 12.62 26.85
N LEU A 35 -19.81 13.75 27.35
CA LEU A 35 -18.73 13.86 28.32
C LEU A 35 -19.25 13.53 29.71
N ASP A 36 -18.95 12.35 30.21
CA ASP A 36 -19.29 11.96 31.59
C ASP A 36 -18.28 12.60 32.57
N LEU A 37 -18.54 13.85 32.94
CA LEU A 37 -17.75 14.57 33.94
C LEU A 37 -18.28 14.36 35.35
N LYS A 38 -18.83 13.19 35.69
CA LYS A 38 -19.44 12.89 36.98
C LYS A 38 -18.57 13.37 38.12
N ASN A 39 -19.17 14.22 38.97
CA ASN A 39 -18.62 14.70 40.21
C ASN A 39 -17.36 15.58 40.11
N GLN A 40 -17.21 16.35 39.05
CA GLN A 40 -16.11 17.33 38.97
C GLN A 40 -16.53 18.69 39.52
N ASN A 41 -15.89 19.09 40.59
CA ASN A 41 -16.00 20.48 41.09
C ASN A 41 -15.09 21.37 40.24
N VAL A 42 -15.67 22.35 39.57
CA VAL A 42 -14.94 23.28 38.70
C VAL A 42 -15.07 24.69 39.26
N GLU A 43 -13.95 25.34 39.56
CA GLU A 43 -13.89 26.74 39.94
C GLU A 43 -13.64 27.57 38.69
N VAL A 44 -14.50 28.56 38.46
CA VAL A 44 -14.39 29.55 37.40
C VAL A 44 -14.09 30.89 37.99
N LYS A 45 -12.96 31.50 37.70
CA LYS A 45 -12.57 32.85 38.12
C LYS A 45 -12.84 33.83 36.98
N LEU A 46 -13.60 34.85 37.24
CA LEU A 46 -13.93 35.90 36.28
C LEU A 46 -13.29 37.22 36.75
N ASP A 47 -12.48 37.83 35.87
CA ASP A 47 -11.99 39.20 36.00
C ASP A 47 -12.50 40.01 34.80
N TYR A 48 -13.21 41.10 35.08
CA TYR A 48 -13.83 41.94 34.06
C TYR A 48 -13.46 43.44 34.21
N SER A 49 -12.33 43.74 34.87
CA SER A 49 -11.86 45.11 35.12
C SER A 49 -11.47 45.87 33.85
N GLN A 50 -10.78 45.25 32.95
CA GLN A 50 -10.40 45.81 31.63
C GLN A 50 -10.78 44.93 30.45
N ASN A 51 -10.67 43.64 30.62
CA ASN A 51 -11.04 42.60 29.66
C ASN A 51 -11.74 41.49 30.43
N VAL A 52 -12.56 40.68 29.75
CA VAL A 52 -13.16 39.52 30.40
C VAL A 52 -12.14 38.37 30.37
N ASN A 53 -11.60 38.02 31.54
CA ASN A 53 -10.75 36.88 31.72
C ASN A 53 -11.47 35.79 32.51
N ILE A 54 -11.54 34.61 31.98
CA ILE A 54 -12.08 33.42 32.64
C ILE A 54 -10.95 32.42 32.84
N SER A 55 -10.74 31.97 34.07
CA SER A 55 -9.77 30.94 34.42
C SER A 55 -10.47 29.76 35.06
N ILE A 56 -10.15 28.57 34.60
CA ILE A 56 -10.62 27.30 35.16
C ILE A 56 -9.37 26.49 35.56
N PRO A 57 -8.92 26.64 36.82
CA PRO A 57 -7.64 26.05 37.27
C PRO A 57 -7.58 24.53 37.18
N GLN A 58 -8.71 23.84 37.40
CA GLN A 58 -8.77 22.36 37.32
C GLN A 58 -8.50 21.84 35.94
N TRP A 59 -8.76 22.63 34.90
CA TRP A 59 -8.51 22.31 33.50
C TRP A 59 -7.28 23.01 32.95
N ASN A 60 -6.57 23.82 33.74
CA ASN A 60 -5.51 24.69 33.28
C ASN A 60 -5.92 25.58 32.09
N LEU A 61 -7.19 25.99 32.05
CA LEU A 61 -7.80 26.74 30.95
C LEU A 61 -7.88 28.22 31.31
N ILE A 62 -7.40 29.06 30.39
CA ILE A 62 -7.53 30.52 30.44
C ILE A 62 -8.21 30.98 29.16
N LEU A 63 -9.27 31.78 29.31
CA LEU A 63 -10.00 32.41 28.22
C LEU A 63 -9.91 33.93 28.38
N ASN A 64 -9.55 34.63 27.30
CA ASN A 64 -9.49 36.08 27.22
C ASN A 64 -10.45 36.57 26.14
N PHE A 65 -11.31 37.54 26.52
CA PHE A 65 -12.22 38.20 25.61
C PHE A 65 -11.88 39.70 25.59
N LYS A 66 -11.10 40.10 24.57
CA LYS A 66 -10.76 41.50 24.34
C LYS A 66 -11.24 41.93 22.95
N ASP A 67 -10.58 41.40 21.92
CA ASP A 67 -10.83 41.66 20.51
C ASP A 67 -11.29 40.36 19.80
N GLY A 68 -12.03 39.51 20.48
CA GLY A 68 -12.42 38.17 20.12
C GLY A 68 -12.20 37.19 21.26
N LEU A 69 -12.13 35.91 21.00
CA LEU A 69 -11.81 34.87 21.97
C LEU A 69 -10.36 34.38 21.75
N GLU A 70 -9.58 34.40 22.84
CA GLU A 70 -8.31 33.73 22.93
C GLU A 70 -8.36 32.69 24.06
N ALA A 71 -8.03 31.45 23.76
CA ALA A 71 -8.03 30.35 24.70
C ALA A 71 -6.66 29.70 24.80
N ASN A 72 -6.19 29.44 26.02
CA ASN A 72 -4.98 28.67 26.26
C ASN A 72 -5.28 27.57 27.28
N LEU A 73 -5.01 26.33 26.86
CA LEU A 73 -5.24 25.12 27.63
C LEU A 73 -3.93 24.38 27.82
N ASN A 74 -3.37 24.40 29.03
CA ASN A 74 -2.16 23.67 29.38
C ASN A 74 -2.53 22.29 29.92
N ASN A 75 -1.77 21.25 29.53
CA ASN A 75 -2.07 19.86 29.85
C ASN A 75 -3.46 19.41 29.37
N PRO A 76 -3.77 19.46 28.09
CA PRO A 76 -5.09 19.21 27.52
C PRO A 76 -5.52 17.72 27.52
N LYS A 77 -4.83 16.84 28.21
CA LYS A 77 -5.10 15.40 28.30
C LYS A 77 -6.57 15.07 28.55
N ILE A 78 -7.21 15.90 29.40
CA ILE A 78 -8.64 15.76 29.70
C ILE A 78 -9.50 15.92 28.43
N LEU A 79 -9.18 16.91 27.58
CA LEU A 79 -9.89 17.13 26.31
C LEU A 79 -9.72 15.96 25.34
N PHE A 80 -8.50 15.46 25.21
CA PHE A 80 -8.23 14.35 24.29
C PHE A 80 -8.87 13.04 24.75
N SER A 81 -9.01 12.82 26.05
CA SER A 81 -9.70 11.64 26.57
C SER A 81 -11.21 11.66 26.33
N PHE A 82 -11.79 12.85 26.18
CA PHE A 82 -13.23 13.07 26.05
C PHE A 82 -13.71 13.30 24.60
N SER A 83 -12.82 13.64 23.67
CA SER A 83 -13.21 13.79 22.27
C SER A 83 -13.08 12.45 21.50
N PRO A 84 -14.20 11.79 21.14
CA PRO A 84 -14.14 10.58 20.33
C PRO A 84 -13.42 10.78 18.99
N LEU A 85 -13.53 11.96 18.38
CA LEU A 85 -12.80 12.29 17.16
C LEU A 85 -11.29 12.27 17.40
N LEU A 86 -10.80 13.00 18.41
CA LEU A 86 -9.37 13.04 18.72
C LEU A 86 -8.85 11.67 19.17
N LYS A 87 -9.65 10.94 19.95
CA LYS A 87 -9.37 9.57 20.35
C LYS A 87 -9.30 8.63 19.12
N LYS A 88 -10.23 8.78 18.16
CA LYS A 88 -10.22 8.01 16.90
C LYS A 88 -9.00 8.35 16.05
N LEU A 89 -8.55 9.58 16.07
CA LEU A 89 -7.30 10.04 15.42
C LEU A 89 -6.05 9.64 16.19
N GLY A 90 -6.20 9.02 17.37
CA GLY A 90 -5.11 8.50 18.17
C GLY A 90 -4.46 9.51 19.12
N PHE A 91 -5.00 10.72 19.25
CA PHE A 91 -4.47 11.72 20.19
C PHE A 91 -4.63 11.27 21.65
N ILE A 92 -3.58 11.39 22.44
CA ILE A 92 -3.52 10.96 23.83
C ILE A 92 -3.31 12.16 24.75
N ASP A 93 -2.37 13.05 24.40
CA ASP A 93 -1.95 14.19 25.21
C ASP A 93 -1.32 15.29 24.35
N ALA A 94 -1.10 16.45 24.93
CA ALA A 94 -0.27 17.52 24.39
C ALA A 94 0.22 18.41 25.51
N LYS A 95 1.25 19.22 25.27
CA LYS A 95 1.75 20.19 26.24
C LYS A 95 0.75 21.32 26.41
N ASN A 96 0.30 21.93 25.33
CA ASN A 96 -0.78 22.92 25.37
C ASN A 96 -1.55 22.96 24.03
N VAL A 97 -2.77 23.51 24.11
CA VAL A 97 -3.59 23.93 22.97
C VAL A 97 -3.83 25.43 23.08
N TYR A 98 -3.51 26.13 22.03
CA TYR A 98 -3.82 27.53 21.85
C TYR A 98 -4.88 27.70 20.77
N TYR A 99 -5.85 28.64 21.00
CA TYR A 99 -6.88 28.96 20.03
C TYR A 99 -7.16 30.47 20.07
N LYS A 100 -7.31 31.09 18.89
CA LYS A 100 -7.62 32.50 18.76
C LYS A 100 -8.54 32.76 17.59
N THR A 101 -9.65 33.48 17.83
CA THR A 101 -10.60 33.93 16.81
C THR A 101 -11.19 35.27 17.12
N LEU A 102 -11.56 36.01 16.06
CA LEU A 102 -12.32 37.23 16.15
C LEU A 102 -13.83 36.99 15.99
N ASN A 103 -14.23 35.98 15.25
CA ASN A 103 -15.63 35.77 14.83
C ASN A 103 -16.12 34.31 14.95
N PHE A 104 -15.34 33.41 15.54
CA PHE A 104 -15.62 31.98 15.71
C PHE A 104 -15.70 31.16 14.39
N GLU A 105 -15.81 31.79 13.23
CA GLU A 105 -15.78 31.11 11.92
C GLU A 105 -14.36 30.96 11.41
N ASP A 106 -13.56 32.01 11.57
CA ASP A 106 -12.16 32.05 11.20
C ASP A 106 -11.29 32.04 12.47
N PHE A 107 -10.35 31.14 12.55
CA PHE A 107 -9.52 30.98 13.73
C PHE A 107 -8.10 30.51 13.39
N ASN A 108 -7.20 30.78 14.32
CA ASN A 108 -5.88 30.15 14.39
C ASN A 108 -5.81 29.30 15.65
N ALA A 109 -5.29 28.11 15.55
CA ALA A 109 -5.03 27.25 16.68
C ALA A 109 -3.69 26.55 16.55
N SER A 110 -3.09 26.19 17.66
CA SER A 110 -1.92 25.33 17.68
C SER A 110 -2.07 24.25 18.76
N VAL A 111 -1.54 23.06 18.46
CA VAL A 111 -1.43 21.96 19.41
C VAL A 111 0.05 21.66 19.54
N ASN A 112 0.66 21.97 20.66
CA ASN A 112 2.10 21.85 20.85
C ASN A 112 2.46 20.55 21.57
N ASP A 113 3.50 19.89 21.10
CA ASP A 113 4.03 18.63 21.64
C ASP A 113 2.88 17.61 21.84
N ALA A 114 2.05 17.42 20.80
CA ALA A 114 0.99 16.42 20.82
C ALA A 114 1.57 15.01 20.82
N TYR A 115 1.06 14.15 21.70
CA TYR A 115 1.34 12.73 21.72
C TYR A 115 0.14 11.96 21.17
N PHE A 116 0.41 11.07 20.22
CA PHE A 116 -0.63 10.29 19.55
C PHE A 116 -0.14 8.87 19.22
N LYS A 117 -1.08 7.96 19.05
CA LYS A 117 -0.81 6.56 18.71
C LYS A 117 -1.51 6.22 17.41
N ASN A 118 -0.73 5.81 16.42
CA ASN A 118 -1.23 5.46 15.10
C ASN A 118 -0.38 4.34 14.47
N ASN A 119 -0.63 4.06 13.19
CA ASN A 119 0.11 3.06 12.41
C ASN A 119 1.12 3.71 11.45
N LEU A 120 1.60 4.92 11.75
CA LEU A 120 2.59 5.60 10.93
C LEU A 120 4.00 5.42 11.49
N LEU A 121 4.96 5.28 10.58
CA LEU A 121 6.38 5.23 10.87
C LEU A 121 7.11 6.35 10.13
N ILE A 122 8.06 6.98 10.78
CA ILE A 122 9.02 7.88 10.13
C ILE A 122 10.05 7.04 9.40
N ASN A 123 10.25 7.28 8.10
CA ASN A 123 11.19 6.55 7.24
C ASN A 123 11.06 5.02 7.34
N GLY A 124 9.86 4.50 7.62
CA GLY A 124 9.60 3.07 7.73
C GLY A 124 10.13 2.37 8.98
N GLN A 125 10.69 3.10 9.95
CA GLN A 125 11.39 2.52 11.09
C GLN A 125 10.86 2.98 12.45
N THR A 126 10.78 4.29 12.67
CA THR A 126 10.45 4.87 13.98
C THR A 126 8.97 5.22 14.05
N PRO A 127 8.23 4.82 15.11
CA PRO A 127 6.85 5.24 15.28
C PRO A 127 6.72 6.77 15.26
N TYR A 128 5.72 7.26 14.52
CA TYR A 128 5.38 8.68 14.47
C TYR A 128 4.36 8.97 15.57
N GLU A 129 4.85 9.35 16.75
CA GLU A 129 4.04 9.47 17.98
C GLU A 129 3.97 10.88 18.53
N ASN A 130 4.82 11.80 18.08
CA ASN A 130 4.84 13.18 18.57
C ASN A 130 4.99 14.17 17.42
N ASP A 131 4.21 15.25 17.48
CA ASP A 131 4.39 16.44 16.66
C ASP A 131 3.65 17.65 17.25
N SER A 132 3.89 18.81 16.68
CA SER A 132 3.11 20.02 16.91
C SER A 132 2.34 20.40 15.64
N PHE A 133 1.11 20.90 15.80
CA PHE A 133 0.22 21.22 14.70
C PHE A 133 -0.17 22.69 14.74
N ASP A 134 -0.09 23.36 13.60
CA ASP A 134 -0.68 24.66 13.37
C ASP A 134 -1.94 24.50 12.51
N ILE A 135 -3.02 25.11 12.94
CA ILE A 135 -4.33 25.00 12.31
C ILE A 135 -4.85 26.41 12.04
N VAL A 136 -5.14 26.69 10.78
CA VAL A 136 -5.73 27.96 10.35
C VAL A 136 -7.03 27.68 9.63
N LYS A 137 -8.12 28.31 10.08
CA LYS A 137 -9.39 28.31 9.33
C LYS A 137 -9.69 29.72 8.87
N ASN A 138 -9.90 29.90 7.58
CA ASN A 138 -10.21 31.19 6.96
C ASN A 138 -11.20 30.97 5.79
N LYS A 139 -12.31 31.69 5.79
CA LYS A 139 -13.34 31.64 4.76
C LYS A 139 -13.79 30.23 4.39
N GLY A 140 -13.99 29.39 5.40
CA GLY A 140 -14.45 28.01 5.22
C GLY A 140 -13.36 27.01 4.82
N ILE A 141 -12.12 27.43 4.61
CA ILE A 141 -10.97 26.57 4.32
C ILE A 141 -10.18 26.39 5.61
N MET A 142 -9.90 25.13 5.97
CA MET A 142 -9.05 24.79 7.12
C MET A 142 -7.74 24.20 6.58
N GLU A 143 -6.63 24.78 6.99
CA GLU A 143 -5.27 24.32 6.71
C GLU A 143 -4.63 23.82 8.01
N ILE A 144 -3.99 22.66 7.95
CA ILE A 144 -3.30 21.99 9.06
C ILE A 144 -1.89 21.69 8.61
N HIS A 145 -0.92 22.09 9.40
CA HIS A 145 0.50 21.83 9.14
C HIS A 145 1.16 21.26 10.39
N THR A 146 2.00 20.24 10.21
CA THR A 146 2.88 19.75 11.27
C THR A 146 4.17 20.58 11.29
N GLN A 147 4.69 20.88 12.49
CA GLN A 147 5.96 21.61 12.61
C GLN A 147 7.16 20.81 12.10
N SER A 148 7.06 19.47 12.12
CA SER A 148 8.10 18.59 11.51
C SER A 148 8.07 18.58 9.98
N ASP A 149 7.12 19.24 9.31
CA ASP A 149 6.92 19.20 7.85
C ASP A 149 6.64 17.78 7.31
N THR A 150 6.15 16.86 8.17
CA THR A 150 5.83 15.48 7.79
C THR A 150 4.44 15.32 7.22
N ALA A 151 3.50 16.18 7.62
CA ALA A 151 2.13 16.13 7.15
C ALA A 151 1.51 17.52 7.02
N SER A 152 0.68 17.69 6.01
CA SER A 152 -0.21 18.84 5.90
C SER A 152 -1.56 18.42 5.33
N ALA A 153 -2.61 19.17 5.66
CA ALA A 153 -3.93 18.96 5.10
C ALA A 153 -4.61 20.32 4.82
N LYS A 154 -5.37 20.36 3.71
CA LYS A 154 -6.25 21.46 3.36
C LYS A 154 -7.66 20.92 3.16
N ILE A 155 -8.59 21.41 3.94
CA ILE A 155 -9.95 20.89 4.02
C ILE A 155 -10.93 22.00 3.65
N SER A 156 -11.73 21.78 2.62
CA SER A 156 -12.85 22.61 2.21
C SER A 156 -14.15 21.81 2.23
N SER A 157 -15.28 22.44 1.87
CA SER A 157 -16.58 21.75 1.74
C SER A 157 -16.55 20.61 0.73
N ASP A 158 -15.77 20.74 -0.36
CA ASP A 158 -15.85 19.91 -1.53
C ASP A 158 -14.61 19.02 -1.71
N ASN A 159 -13.47 19.39 -1.10
CA ASN A 159 -12.21 18.71 -1.29
C ASN A 159 -11.40 18.62 0.01
N LYS A 160 -10.69 17.50 0.18
CA LYS A 160 -9.66 17.29 1.20
C LYS A 160 -8.36 16.99 0.51
N GLU A 161 -7.37 17.84 0.67
CA GLU A 161 -6.01 17.63 0.19
C GLU A 161 -5.14 17.20 1.37
N ILE A 162 -4.39 16.12 1.23
CA ILE A 162 -3.52 15.56 2.26
C ILE A 162 -2.15 15.35 1.66
N HIS A 163 -1.13 15.89 2.27
CA HIS A 163 0.25 15.68 1.88
C HIS A 163 1.04 15.04 3.01
N LEU A 164 1.77 13.96 2.69
CA LEU A 164 2.63 13.26 3.62
C LEU A 164 4.07 13.24 3.10
N LYS A 165 5.04 13.31 4.02
CA LYS A 165 6.46 13.29 3.70
C LYS A 165 7.23 12.44 4.69
N ASN A 166 8.08 11.54 4.18
CA ASN A 166 8.89 10.62 4.97
C ASN A 166 8.09 9.72 5.92
N LEU A 167 6.85 9.39 5.57
CA LEU A 167 5.96 8.57 6.38
C LEU A 167 5.62 7.26 5.68
N SER A 168 5.57 6.18 6.46
CA SER A 168 5.09 4.87 6.02
C SER A 168 3.86 4.49 6.83
N TYR A 169 2.84 3.96 6.18
CA TYR A 169 1.62 3.49 6.84
C TYR A 169 1.62 1.96 6.92
N ILE A 170 1.38 1.42 8.12
CA ILE A 170 1.25 -0.02 8.34
C ILE A 170 -0.22 -0.41 8.20
N TYR A 171 -0.53 -1.13 7.13
CA TYR A 171 -1.85 -1.73 6.92
C TYR A 171 -1.89 -3.15 7.49
N ARG A 172 -2.89 -3.43 8.31
CA ARG A 172 -3.22 -4.77 8.83
C ARG A 172 -4.65 -5.10 8.47
N LYS A 173 -4.87 -6.26 7.84
CA LYS A 173 -6.22 -6.72 7.56
C LYS A 173 -6.93 -7.08 8.87
N HIS A 174 -8.09 -6.46 9.13
CA HIS A 174 -8.89 -6.83 10.28
C HIS A 174 -9.56 -8.19 10.03
N SER A 175 -9.40 -9.15 10.93
CA SER A 175 -9.87 -10.53 10.81
C SER A 175 -11.40 -10.72 10.72
N ASN A 176 -12.19 -9.65 10.87
CA ASN A 176 -13.65 -9.72 10.91
C ASN A 176 -14.35 -9.27 9.60
N SER A 177 -13.63 -8.93 8.53
CA SER A 177 -14.24 -8.62 7.24
C SER A 177 -14.22 -9.85 6.33
N SER A 178 -15.30 -10.59 6.33
CA SER A 178 -15.53 -11.78 5.48
C SER A 178 -15.70 -11.47 3.98
N ASN A 179 -15.62 -10.20 3.57
CA ASN A 179 -15.64 -9.80 2.17
C ASN A 179 -14.52 -8.78 1.94
N SER A 180 -13.48 -9.22 1.24
CA SER A 180 -12.36 -8.40 0.78
C SER A 180 -12.70 -7.64 -0.52
N THR A 181 -13.86 -7.04 -0.60
CA THR A 181 -14.07 -5.94 -1.51
C THR A 181 -13.42 -4.74 -0.85
N PHE A 182 -12.45 -4.16 -1.53
CA PHE A 182 -11.94 -2.83 -1.20
C PHE A 182 -13.10 -1.88 -1.48
N ASP A 183 -14.07 -1.85 -0.56
CA ASP A 183 -15.18 -0.91 -0.61
C ASP A 183 -14.58 0.45 -0.30
N ILE A 184 -14.27 1.18 -1.36
CA ILE A 184 -14.09 2.62 -1.28
C ILE A 184 -15.48 3.12 -0.91
N ALA A 185 -15.67 3.36 0.40
CA ALA A 185 -16.95 3.87 0.92
C ALA A 185 -17.35 5.07 0.08
N THR A 186 -18.62 5.12 -0.32
CA THR A 186 -19.21 6.23 -1.08
C THR A 186 -18.94 7.54 -0.33
N ASN A 187 -17.83 8.16 -0.64
CA ASN A 187 -17.44 9.41 -0.03
C ASN A 187 -17.98 10.53 -0.94
N THR A 188 -18.83 11.38 -0.39
CA THR A 188 -19.37 12.51 -1.14
C THR A 188 -18.34 13.63 -1.37
N GLN A 189 -17.22 13.59 -0.66
CA GLN A 189 -16.11 14.54 -0.79
C GLN A 189 -14.97 13.97 -1.61
N ASN A 190 -14.37 14.80 -2.44
CA ASN A 190 -13.14 14.46 -3.13
C ASN A 190 -11.97 14.45 -2.13
N ILE A 191 -11.06 13.49 -2.27
CA ILE A 191 -9.84 13.41 -1.48
C ILE A 191 -8.67 13.35 -2.46
N SER A 192 -7.79 14.33 -2.38
CA SER A 192 -6.52 14.36 -3.10
C SER A 192 -5.39 14.06 -2.12
N PHE A 193 -4.52 13.15 -2.47
CA PHE A 193 -3.39 12.74 -1.66
C PHE A 193 -2.09 12.98 -2.43
N GLY A 194 -1.13 13.60 -1.78
CA GLY A 194 0.24 13.75 -2.25
C GLY A 194 1.21 13.13 -1.26
N GLY A 195 2.22 12.40 -1.76
CA GLY A 195 3.24 11.80 -0.93
C GLY A 195 4.64 11.99 -1.49
N ALA A 196 5.60 12.32 -0.61
CA ALA A 196 7.02 12.36 -0.91
C ALA A 196 7.77 11.43 0.05
N ASN A 197 8.52 10.48 -0.50
CA ASN A 197 9.22 9.44 0.26
C ASN A 197 8.27 8.72 1.25
N VAL A 198 7.22 8.11 0.72
CA VAL A 198 6.18 7.42 1.49
C VAL A 198 6.08 5.95 1.13
N ALA A 199 5.60 5.14 2.07
CA ALA A 199 5.39 3.71 1.81
C ALA A 199 4.11 3.17 2.44
N LEU A 200 3.54 2.14 1.80
CA LEU A 200 2.50 1.29 2.35
C LEU A 200 3.10 -0.06 2.71
N ILE A 201 3.10 -0.40 3.99
CA ILE A 201 3.59 -1.66 4.53
C ILE A 201 2.40 -2.58 4.76
N LEU A 202 2.32 -3.66 4.00
CA LEU A 202 1.29 -4.71 4.13
C LEU A 202 1.77 -5.72 5.16
N ALA A 203 1.41 -5.53 6.44
CA ALA A 203 1.94 -6.31 7.56
C ALA A 203 1.69 -7.82 7.43
N ASP A 204 0.52 -8.23 6.92
CA ASP A 204 0.13 -9.65 6.80
C ASP A 204 0.97 -10.42 5.77
N SER A 205 1.46 -9.74 4.73
CA SER A 205 2.29 -10.34 3.67
C SER A 205 3.76 -9.93 3.75
N ASN A 206 4.09 -9.05 4.69
CA ASN A 206 5.42 -8.44 4.83
C ASN A 206 5.90 -7.77 3.53
N LYS A 207 4.98 -7.14 2.78
CA LYS A 207 5.28 -6.45 1.53
C LYS A 207 5.30 -4.94 1.75
N THR A 208 6.20 -4.25 1.07
CA THR A 208 6.31 -2.80 1.11
C THR A 208 6.15 -2.23 -0.29
N LEU A 209 5.20 -1.31 -0.44
CA LEU A 209 5.02 -0.49 -1.63
C LEU A 209 5.55 0.91 -1.30
N ALA A 210 6.75 1.22 -1.78
CA ALA A 210 7.42 2.47 -1.51
C ALA A 210 7.42 3.39 -2.73
N PHE A 211 7.29 4.70 -2.49
CA PHE A 211 7.25 5.73 -3.52
C PHE A 211 8.15 6.91 -3.13
N ASP A 212 8.96 7.39 -4.06
CA ASP A 212 9.63 8.67 -3.91
C ASP A 212 8.63 9.82 -4.04
N ARG A 213 7.66 9.66 -4.94
CA ARG A 213 6.50 10.54 -5.12
C ARG A 213 5.27 9.73 -5.47
N VAL A 214 4.15 10.12 -4.93
CA VAL A 214 2.83 9.58 -5.28
C VAL A 214 1.78 10.68 -5.22
N GLU A 215 0.87 10.66 -6.15
CA GLU A 215 -0.33 11.48 -6.19
C GLU A 215 -1.53 10.54 -6.37
N ALA A 216 -2.59 10.76 -5.65
CA ALA A 216 -3.80 9.98 -5.76
C ALA A 216 -5.03 10.84 -5.55
N ASP A 217 -6.01 10.67 -6.43
CA ASP A 217 -7.32 11.32 -6.34
C ASP A 217 -8.40 10.25 -6.12
N LEU A 218 -9.15 10.42 -5.06
CA LEU A 218 -10.35 9.65 -4.78
C LEU A 218 -11.58 10.52 -5.03
N LYS A 219 -12.34 10.20 -6.08
CA LYS A 219 -13.56 10.90 -6.48
C LYS A 219 -14.72 9.92 -6.56
N GLY A 220 -15.68 10.04 -5.63
CA GLY A 220 -16.71 9.03 -5.47
C GLY A 220 -16.09 7.65 -5.17
N ASN A 221 -16.31 6.69 -6.08
CA ASN A 221 -15.78 5.31 -5.97
C ASN A 221 -14.58 5.05 -6.89
N ALA A 222 -13.99 6.09 -7.48
CA ALA A 222 -12.86 5.98 -8.37
C ALA A 222 -11.58 6.49 -7.72
N LEU A 223 -10.52 5.70 -7.80
CA LEU A 223 -9.15 6.03 -7.39
C LEU A 223 -8.29 6.16 -8.64
N ASP A 224 -7.67 7.31 -8.83
CA ASP A 224 -6.60 7.56 -9.80
C ASP A 224 -5.30 7.77 -9.02
N LEU A 225 -4.29 6.94 -9.24
CA LEU A 225 -3.01 7.02 -8.54
C LEU A 225 -1.85 7.01 -9.54
N LYS A 226 -0.96 7.96 -9.38
CA LYS A 226 0.31 8.04 -10.10
C LYS A 226 1.46 8.10 -9.11
N GLY A 227 2.46 7.24 -9.32
CA GLY A 227 3.60 7.16 -8.42
C GLY A 227 4.91 6.95 -9.16
N SER A 228 6.03 7.21 -8.46
CA SER A 228 7.36 6.89 -8.95
C SER A 228 8.28 6.46 -7.82
N ARG A 229 9.24 5.57 -8.14
CA ARG A 229 10.38 5.25 -7.30
C ARG A 229 11.59 4.94 -8.18
N GLY A 230 12.64 5.74 -8.05
CA GLY A 230 13.76 5.73 -8.99
C GLY A 230 13.26 5.93 -10.42
N ASN A 231 13.51 4.96 -11.29
CA ASN A 231 13.02 4.95 -12.68
C ASN A 231 11.63 4.32 -12.83
N ALA A 232 11.15 3.59 -11.81
CA ALA A 232 9.85 2.95 -11.84
C ALA A 232 8.71 3.98 -11.83
N LYS A 233 7.70 3.73 -12.65
CA LYS A 233 6.47 4.53 -12.72
C LYS A 233 5.26 3.63 -12.48
N PHE A 234 4.31 4.13 -11.72
CA PHE A 234 3.07 3.47 -11.35
C PHE A 234 1.91 4.32 -11.82
N ASP A 235 0.96 3.72 -12.48
CA ASP A 235 -0.28 4.33 -12.94
C ASP A 235 -1.41 3.34 -12.64
N LEU A 236 -2.31 3.70 -11.72
CA LEU A 236 -3.43 2.89 -11.31
C LEU A 236 -4.72 3.68 -11.42
N TYR A 237 -5.64 3.20 -12.22
CA TYR A 237 -7.04 3.58 -12.15
C TYR A 237 -7.85 2.40 -11.61
N TYR A 238 -8.64 2.63 -10.58
CA TYR A 238 -9.51 1.63 -9.98
C TYR A 238 -10.89 2.22 -9.66
N SER A 239 -11.94 1.52 -10.08
CA SER A 239 -13.32 1.85 -9.74
C SER A 239 -14.12 0.57 -9.50
N SER A 240 -15.43 0.68 -9.28
CA SER A 240 -16.29 -0.48 -9.05
C SER A 240 -16.29 -1.50 -10.18
N ASN A 241 -16.04 -1.06 -11.43
CA ASN A 241 -16.12 -1.90 -12.62
C ASN A 241 -14.91 -1.77 -13.56
N ASP A 242 -13.87 -1.10 -13.12
CA ASP A 242 -12.68 -0.87 -13.94
C ASP A 242 -11.41 -0.92 -13.10
N LEU A 243 -10.45 -1.70 -13.55
CA LEU A 243 -9.11 -1.81 -13.00
C LEU A 243 -8.12 -1.65 -14.15
N ASN A 244 -7.27 -0.65 -14.09
CA ASN A 244 -6.17 -0.47 -15.01
C ASN A 244 -4.91 -0.13 -14.21
N LEU A 245 -3.94 -1.04 -14.18
CA LEU A 245 -2.65 -0.87 -13.51
C LEU A 245 -1.54 -1.04 -14.52
N ASN A 246 -0.71 0.00 -14.66
CA ASN A 246 0.53 -0.05 -15.42
C ASN A 246 1.71 0.28 -14.51
N VAL A 247 2.66 -0.61 -14.43
CA VAL A 247 3.93 -0.37 -13.73
C VAL A 247 5.05 -0.60 -14.71
N SER A 248 5.91 0.39 -14.87
CA SER A 248 7.00 0.34 -15.85
C SER A 248 8.35 0.68 -15.23
N ASN A 249 9.42 0.14 -15.83
CA ASN A 249 10.81 0.37 -15.44
C ASN A 249 11.12 0.00 -13.98
N ILE A 250 10.50 -1.05 -13.46
CA ILE A 250 10.87 -1.61 -12.16
C ILE A 250 12.26 -2.22 -12.27
N ASP A 251 13.20 -1.82 -11.41
CA ASP A 251 14.51 -2.44 -11.31
C ASP A 251 14.52 -3.64 -10.35
N ASP A 252 15.61 -4.37 -10.34
CA ASP A 252 15.80 -5.52 -9.48
C ASP A 252 15.79 -5.16 -7.99
N ASN A 253 16.33 -4.01 -7.60
CA ASN A 253 16.34 -3.55 -6.21
C ASN A 253 14.93 -3.37 -5.68
N TYR A 254 14.07 -2.66 -6.41
CA TYR A 254 12.68 -2.46 -6.02
C TYR A 254 11.91 -3.79 -5.98
N LEU A 255 12.10 -4.64 -7.00
CA LEU A 255 11.42 -5.94 -7.06
C LEU A 255 11.86 -6.85 -5.90
N ASN A 256 13.16 -6.89 -5.58
CA ASN A 256 13.70 -7.67 -4.47
C ASN A 256 13.22 -7.13 -3.11
N GLU A 257 13.15 -5.80 -2.94
CA GLU A 257 12.55 -5.17 -1.75
C GLU A 257 11.08 -5.58 -1.59
N PHE A 258 10.28 -5.49 -2.66
CA PHE A 258 8.89 -5.91 -2.65
C PHE A 258 8.72 -7.41 -2.36
N LEU A 259 9.56 -8.27 -2.96
CA LEU A 259 9.53 -9.73 -2.74
C LEU A 259 10.14 -10.15 -1.40
N GLN A 260 10.83 -9.26 -0.70
CA GLN A 260 11.58 -9.52 0.54
C GLN A 260 12.62 -10.63 0.38
N LYS A 261 13.26 -10.69 -0.77
CA LYS A 261 14.32 -11.67 -1.10
C LYS A 261 15.06 -11.27 -2.36
N GLN A 262 16.29 -11.78 -2.53
CA GLN A 262 17.12 -11.57 -3.71
C GLN A 262 16.68 -12.51 -4.86
N ALA A 263 15.46 -12.30 -5.35
CA ALA A 263 14.86 -13.17 -6.37
C ALA A 263 15.47 -12.97 -7.75
N VAL A 264 15.88 -11.75 -8.07
CA VAL A 264 16.43 -11.37 -9.38
C VAL A 264 17.67 -10.50 -9.20
N GLN A 265 18.50 -10.47 -10.22
CA GLN A 265 19.66 -9.56 -10.31
C GLN A 265 19.67 -8.93 -11.68
N ASP A 266 19.92 -7.62 -11.72
CA ASP A 266 19.81 -6.80 -12.92
C ASP A 266 18.38 -6.83 -13.52
N GLY A 267 18.18 -6.21 -14.66
CA GLY A 267 16.94 -6.26 -15.41
C GLY A 267 15.99 -5.11 -15.18
N VAL A 268 15.03 -5.02 -16.10
CA VAL A 268 13.93 -4.05 -16.07
C VAL A 268 12.63 -4.82 -16.28
N PHE A 269 11.67 -4.59 -15.40
CA PHE A 269 10.39 -5.30 -15.36
C PHE A 269 9.23 -4.32 -15.59
N ASN A 270 8.22 -4.77 -16.32
CA ASN A 270 6.97 -4.04 -16.52
C ASN A 270 5.80 -4.97 -16.19
N LEU A 271 4.74 -4.40 -15.65
CA LEU A 271 3.48 -5.09 -15.35
C LEU A 271 2.33 -4.26 -15.89
N SER A 272 1.43 -4.91 -16.64
CA SER A 272 0.16 -4.33 -17.05
C SER A 272 -0.99 -5.25 -16.60
N ILE A 273 -2.02 -4.67 -16.00
CA ILE A 273 -3.24 -5.38 -15.59
C ILE A 273 -4.43 -4.54 -16.02
N LYS A 274 -5.44 -5.18 -16.63
CA LYS A 274 -6.68 -4.54 -17.03
C LYS A 274 -7.85 -5.47 -16.78
N GLY A 275 -8.93 -4.96 -16.20
CA GLY A 275 -10.10 -5.78 -15.91
C GLY A 275 -11.24 -5.03 -15.25
N SER A 276 -12.23 -5.76 -14.79
CA SER A 276 -13.37 -5.20 -14.06
C SER A 276 -13.17 -5.15 -12.54
N GLY A 277 -12.02 -5.59 -12.05
CA GLY A 277 -11.68 -5.58 -10.62
C GLY A 277 -10.62 -6.60 -10.27
N LEU A 278 -10.31 -6.73 -8.99
CA LEU A 278 -9.22 -7.58 -8.48
C LEU A 278 -9.44 -9.10 -8.67
N GLU A 279 -10.69 -9.52 -8.92
CA GLU A 279 -11.02 -10.92 -9.17
C GLU A 279 -11.13 -11.28 -10.66
N TYR A 280 -11.26 -10.28 -11.54
CA TYR A 280 -11.46 -10.46 -12.97
C TYR A 280 -10.58 -9.50 -13.74
N PHE A 281 -9.44 -9.97 -14.18
CA PHE A 281 -8.50 -9.17 -14.97
C PHE A 281 -7.63 -10.02 -15.90
N ASP A 282 -7.12 -9.39 -16.93
CA ASP A 282 -6.01 -9.85 -17.76
C ASP A 282 -4.75 -9.13 -17.35
N GLY A 283 -3.60 -9.79 -17.45
CA GLY A 283 -2.33 -9.23 -17.08
C GLY A 283 -1.18 -9.70 -17.95
N GLN A 284 -0.15 -8.89 -18.00
CA GLN A 284 1.10 -9.18 -18.70
C GLN A 284 2.28 -8.70 -17.87
N ILE A 285 3.31 -9.54 -17.80
CA ILE A 285 4.62 -9.20 -17.28
C ILE A 285 5.61 -9.27 -18.43
N ASP A 286 6.42 -8.23 -18.60
CA ASP A 286 7.56 -8.19 -19.52
C ASP A 286 8.82 -7.83 -18.74
N PHE A 287 9.94 -8.43 -19.11
CA PHE A 287 11.24 -8.09 -18.54
C PHE A 287 12.39 -8.26 -19.54
N LYS A 288 13.52 -7.62 -19.24
CA LYS A 288 14.73 -7.69 -20.07
C LYS A 288 15.98 -7.78 -19.19
N ASN A 289 16.97 -8.57 -19.66
CA ASN A 289 18.35 -8.64 -19.14
C ASN A 289 18.43 -8.89 -17.63
N THR A 290 17.86 -10.01 -17.17
CA THR A 290 17.84 -10.38 -15.76
C THR A 290 18.44 -11.76 -15.51
N TYR A 291 18.94 -11.96 -14.27
CA TYR A 291 19.25 -13.26 -13.71
C TYR A 291 18.22 -13.61 -12.64
N VAL A 292 17.57 -14.76 -12.79
CA VAL A 292 16.62 -15.26 -11.78
C VAL A 292 17.37 -16.19 -10.83
N LYS A 293 17.39 -15.85 -9.52
CA LYS A 293 18.19 -16.55 -8.52
C LYS A 293 17.38 -17.36 -7.52
N ASP A 294 16.44 -16.70 -6.86
CA ASP A 294 15.74 -17.26 -5.71
C ASP A 294 14.22 -17.17 -5.85
N LEU A 295 13.69 -17.72 -6.92
CA LEU A 295 12.27 -18.02 -7.06
C LEU A 295 12.06 -19.52 -6.83
N LYS A 296 11.20 -19.87 -5.87
CA LYS A 296 10.95 -21.25 -5.42
C LYS A 296 10.70 -22.21 -6.60
N GLY A 297 9.84 -21.85 -7.55
CA GLY A 297 9.56 -22.66 -8.74
C GLY A 297 10.76 -22.82 -9.66
N ILE A 298 11.58 -21.78 -9.84
CA ILE A 298 12.81 -21.84 -10.64
C ILE A 298 13.86 -22.70 -9.94
N ASN A 299 14.04 -22.55 -8.62
CA ASN A 299 14.98 -23.37 -7.85
C ASN A 299 14.60 -24.85 -7.88
N GLN A 300 13.32 -25.17 -7.80
CA GLN A 300 12.81 -26.53 -7.91
C GLN A 300 12.99 -27.06 -9.34
N LEU A 301 12.75 -26.27 -10.37
CA LEU A 301 13.05 -26.64 -11.77
C LEU A 301 14.54 -26.94 -11.97
N ILE A 302 15.42 -26.09 -11.44
CA ILE A 302 16.88 -26.30 -11.49
C ILE A 302 17.24 -27.62 -10.79
N SER A 303 16.74 -27.83 -9.58
CA SER A 303 16.97 -29.06 -8.82
C SER A 303 16.47 -30.29 -9.58
N PHE A 304 15.31 -30.19 -10.21
CA PHE A 304 14.79 -31.28 -11.04
C PHE A 304 15.66 -31.57 -12.26
N ILE A 305 16.15 -30.53 -12.97
CA ILE A 305 17.10 -30.68 -14.09
C ILE A 305 18.36 -31.43 -13.64
N ASP A 306 18.83 -31.18 -12.41
CA ASP A 306 20.01 -31.85 -11.85
C ASP A 306 19.78 -33.35 -11.57
N THR A 307 18.56 -33.78 -11.34
CA THR A 307 18.24 -35.19 -11.03
C THR A 307 18.04 -36.05 -12.28
N VAL A 308 17.80 -35.44 -13.43
CA VAL A 308 17.53 -36.14 -14.69
C VAL A 308 18.73 -36.03 -15.64
N PRO A 309 19.50 -37.11 -15.84
CA PRO A 309 20.74 -37.04 -16.61
C PRO A 309 20.59 -36.45 -18.01
N SER A 310 19.46 -36.70 -18.69
CA SER A 310 19.15 -36.16 -20.01
C SER A 310 18.88 -34.65 -20.02
N LEU A 311 18.60 -34.05 -18.87
CA LEU A 311 18.36 -32.62 -18.71
C LEU A 311 19.61 -31.84 -18.30
N LEU A 312 20.71 -32.53 -17.92
CA LEU A 312 21.95 -31.88 -17.50
C LEU A 312 22.57 -31.01 -18.60
N MET A 313 22.24 -31.29 -19.87
CA MET A 313 22.68 -30.49 -21.00
C MET A 313 22.08 -29.09 -21.05
N PHE A 314 20.95 -28.86 -20.33
CA PHE A 314 20.33 -27.55 -20.21
C PHE A 314 21.02 -26.67 -19.15
N LYS A 315 21.99 -27.24 -18.43
CA LYS A 315 22.71 -26.55 -17.36
C LYS A 315 23.93 -25.84 -17.93
N SER A 316 23.92 -24.55 -17.98
CA SER A 316 25.09 -23.74 -18.30
C SER A 316 26.09 -23.73 -17.13
N PRO A 317 27.42 -23.67 -17.38
CA PRO A 317 28.43 -23.49 -16.34
C PRO A 317 28.19 -22.22 -15.47
N THR A 318 27.57 -21.19 -16.02
CA THR A 318 27.24 -19.94 -15.31
C THR A 318 25.96 -20.03 -14.50
N PHE A 319 25.14 -21.03 -14.73
CA PHE A 319 23.83 -21.23 -14.11
C PHE A 319 23.89 -21.34 -12.57
N ASN A 320 24.97 -21.92 -12.03
CA ASN A 320 25.12 -22.13 -10.59
C ASN A 320 25.63 -20.93 -9.81
N GLN A 321 26.24 -19.92 -10.46
CA GLN A 321 26.86 -18.80 -9.79
C GLN A 321 25.97 -17.54 -9.76
N LYS A 322 25.23 -17.28 -10.86
CA LYS A 322 24.42 -16.08 -11.03
C LYS A 322 22.91 -16.35 -11.13
N GLY A 323 22.49 -17.59 -11.25
CA GLY A 323 21.11 -17.99 -11.51
C GLY A 323 20.82 -18.21 -13.00
N LEU A 324 19.54 -18.27 -13.36
CA LEU A 324 19.07 -18.41 -14.74
C LEU A 324 19.16 -17.07 -15.46
N SER A 325 20.04 -16.97 -16.46
CA SER A 325 20.17 -15.77 -17.31
C SER A 325 19.05 -15.71 -18.35
N LEU A 326 18.34 -14.61 -18.38
CA LEU A 326 17.24 -14.34 -19.30
C LEU A 326 17.45 -12.99 -19.99
N HIS A 327 17.48 -12.98 -21.32
CA HIS A 327 17.58 -11.77 -22.14
C HIS A 327 16.27 -10.99 -22.13
N ASP A 328 15.17 -11.70 -22.29
CA ASP A 328 13.82 -11.15 -22.26
C ASP A 328 12.82 -12.22 -21.83
N GLY A 329 11.70 -11.77 -21.35
CA GLY A 329 10.60 -12.65 -21.00
C GLY A 329 9.26 -11.94 -21.08
N LYS A 330 8.25 -12.73 -21.46
CA LYS A 330 6.85 -12.31 -21.49
C LYS A 330 5.98 -13.39 -20.85
N ILE A 331 5.13 -12.99 -19.91
CA ILE A 331 4.13 -13.86 -19.29
C ILE A 331 2.78 -13.20 -19.45
N ILE A 332 1.80 -13.90 -20.03
CA ILE A 332 0.42 -13.44 -20.21
C ILE A 332 -0.48 -14.31 -19.34
N PHE A 333 -1.29 -13.66 -18.54
CA PHE A 333 -2.15 -14.35 -17.60
C PHE A 333 -3.51 -13.66 -17.45
N ASN A 334 -4.49 -14.37 -16.91
CA ASN A 334 -5.76 -13.80 -16.49
C ASN A 334 -6.20 -14.41 -15.17
N ARG A 335 -6.98 -13.63 -14.43
CA ARG A 335 -7.61 -14.09 -13.20
C ARG A 335 -9.12 -14.08 -13.33
N LYS A 336 -9.77 -15.18 -12.94
CA LYS A 336 -11.21 -15.30 -12.80
C LYS A 336 -11.50 -15.92 -11.44
N LYS A 337 -11.83 -15.09 -10.46
CA LYS A 337 -11.98 -15.46 -9.03
C LYS A 337 -10.73 -16.15 -8.49
N ASP A 338 -10.85 -17.43 -8.17
CA ASP A 338 -9.79 -18.23 -7.58
C ASP A 338 -8.85 -18.85 -8.64
N LEU A 339 -9.20 -18.77 -9.92
CA LEU A 339 -8.40 -19.36 -11.00
C LEU A 339 -7.51 -18.28 -11.64
N LEU A 340 -6.20 -18.47 -11.55
CA LEU A 340 -5.19 -17.75 -12.30
C LEU A 340 -4.75 -18.61 -13.47
N SER A 341 -5.08 -18.23 -14.70
CA SER A 341 -4.67 -18.93 -15.91
C SER A 341 -3.53 -18.20 -16.57
N VAL A 342 -2.46 -18.90 -16.91
CA VAL A 342 -1.30 -18.39 -17.66
C VAL A 342 -1.43 -18.93 -19.07
N SER A 343 -1.76 -18.07 -20.02
CA SER A 343 -1.97 -18.43 -21.42
C SER A 343 -0.67 -18.50 -22.20
N ALA A 344 0.38 -17.81 -21.77
CA ALA A 344 1.68 -17.86 -22.38
C ALA A 344 2.80 -17.56 -21.37
N ILE A 345 3.83 -18.37 -21.39
CA ILE A 345 5.16 -18.14 -20.81
C ILE A 345 6.14 -18.19 -21.98
N ASN A 346 6.92 -17.13 -22.17
CA ASN A 346 8.00 -17.06 -23.15
C ASN A 346 9.19 -16.39 -22.50
N LEU A 347 10.20 -17.18 -22.17
CA LEU A 347 11.43 -16.71 -21.53
C LEU A 347 12.60 -17.12 -22.40
N ASN A 348 13.34 -16.15 -22.91
CA ASN A 348 14.49 -16.36 -23.78
C ASN A 348 15.79 -16.16 -22.97
N GLY A 349 16.61 -17.18 -22.90
CA GLY A 349 17.82 -17.19 -22.09
C GLY A 349 19.10 -17.46 -22.88
N ASP A 350 20.25 -17.37 -22.19
CA ASP A 350 21.56 -17.67 -22.78
C ASP A 350 21.72 -19.14 -23.09
N SER A 351 21.15 -20.00 -22.27
CA SER A 351 21.36 -21.45 -22.33
C SER A 351 20.10 -22.23 -22.64
N VAL A 352 18.97 -21.71 -22.24
CA VAL A 352 17.68 -22.38 -22.38
C VAL A 352 16.58 -21.34 -22.60
N ASP A 353 15.72 -21.58 -23.56
CA ASP A 353 14.45 -20.93 -23.73
C ASP A 353 13.36 -21.76 -23.04
N ILE A 354 12.43 -21.09 -22.38
CA ILE A 354 11.31 -21.73 -21.68
C ILE A 354 10.00 -21.20 -22.26
N TYR A 355 9.20 -22.11 -22.77
CA TYR A 355 7.86 -21.85 -23.27
C TYR A 355 6.85 -22.60 -22.42
N GLY A 356 5.69 -22.03 -22.18
CA GLY A 356 4.72 -22.75 -21.37
C GLY A 356 3.36 -22.08 -21.26
N LEU A 357 2.46 -22.82 -20.63
CA LEU A 357 1.13 -22.37 -20.23
C LEU A 357 0.67 -23.18 -19.02
N GLY A 358 -0.39 -22.75 -18.37
CA GLY A 358 -0.92 -23.49 -17.23
C GLY A 358 -1.91 -22.70 -16.41
N SER A 359 -2.17 -23.19 -15.23
CA SER A 359 -3.05 -22.50 -14.28
C SER A 359 -2.69 -22.77 -12.82
N ALA A 360 -3.14 -21.88 -11.94
CA ALA A 360 -3.10 -22.07 -10.50
C ALA A 360 -4.50 -21.81 -9.92
N ASN A 361 -4.98 -22.69 -9.07
CA ASN A 361 -6.19 -22.48 -8.28
C ASN A 361 -5.80 -22.01 -6.88
N LEU A 362 -6.07 -20.74 -6.60
CA LEU A 362 -5.66 -20.07 -5.36
C LEU A 362 -6.40 -20.60 -4.12
N ARG A 363 -7.65 -21.03 -4.29
CA ARG A 363 -8.46 -21.59 -3.19
C ARG A 363 -8.08 -23.03 -2.87
N LEU A 364 -7.86 -23.85 -3.91
CA LEU A 364 -7.46 -25.24 -3.74
C LEU A 364 -5.96 -25.40 -3.52
N ASN A 365 -5.19 -24.31 -3.63
CA ASN A 365 -3.73 -24.32 -3.52
C ASN A 365 -3.06 -25.30 -4.50
N THR A 366 -3.52 -25.36 -5.76
CA THR A 366 -2.99 -26.29 -6.74
C THR A 366 -2.47 -25.59 -7.98
N VAL A 367 -1.48 -26.21 -8.63
CA VAL A 367 -0.92 -25.78 -9.92
C VAL A 367 -1.01 -26.88 -10.95
N ASP A 368 -1.09 -26.50 -12.22
CA ASP A 368 -1.04 -27.35 -13.39
C ASP A 368 -0.40 -26.57 -14.53
N PHE A 369 0.90 -26.83 -14.83
CA PHE A 369 1.64 -26.17 -15.91
C PHE A 369 2.27 -27.21 -16.81
N SER A 370 2.34 -26.87 -18.11
CA SER A 370 3.15 -27.59 -19.11
C SER A 370 4.19 -26.62 -19.67
N LEU A 371 5.45 -27.02 -19.59
CA LEU A 371 6.60 -26.25 -20.08
C LEU A 371 7.34 -27.04 -21.16
N GLU A 372 7.85 -26.33 -22.16
CA GLU A 372 8.84 -26.79 -23.10
C GLU A 372 10.17 -26.09 -22.83
N LEU A 373 11.23 -26.83 -22.58
CA LEU A 373 12.59 -26.33 -22.48
C LEU A 373 13.31 -26.58 -23.79
N LYS A 374 13.97 -25.56 -24.37
CA LYS A 374 14.78 -25.66 -25.58
C LYS A 374 16.21 -25.21 -25.34
N THR A 375 17.19 -26.03 -25.73
CA THR A 375 18.60 -25.60 -25.69
C THR A 375 18.91 -24.69 -26.85
N LEU A 376 19.83 -23.75 -26.64
CA LEU A 376 20.40 -22.97 -27.74
C LEU A 376 21.53 -23.65 -28.43
N LYS A 377 21.80 -23.30 -29.69
CA LYS A 377 22.73 -23.92 -30.62
C LYS A 377 24.18 -24.09 -30.15
N SER A 378 24.62 -23.31 -29.17
CA SER A 378 25.99 -23.41 -28.63
C SER A 378 26.24 -24.65 -27.79
N ALA A 379 25.22 -25.41 -27.42
CA ALA A 379 25.34 -26.68 -26.72
C ALA A 379 25.53 -27.88 -27.69
N SER A 380 25.52 -27.64 -28.99
CA SER A 380 25.50 -28.69 -30.01
C SER A 380 26.74 -29.61 -30.06
N GLU A 381 27.88 -29.20 -29.50
CA GLU A 381 29.08 -30.08 -29.40
C GLU A 381 28.92 -31.18 -28.33
N ALA A 382 28.00 -31.02 -27.38
CA ALA A 382 27.71 -32.05 -26.38
C ALA A 382 26.72 -33.13 -26.87
N ILE A 383 25.99 -32.85 -27.96
CA ILE A 383 24.88 -33.69 -28.48
C ILE A 383 25.32 -35.05 -28.93
N SER A 384 26.55 -35.21 -29.44
CA SER A 384 27.09 -36.48 -29.97
C SER A 384 27.29 -37.56 -28.89
N LYS A 385 27.18 -37.22 -27.61
CA LYS A 385 27.46 -38.10 -26.46
C LYS A 385 26.26 -38.47 -25.61
N VAL A 386 25.05 -37.96 -25.94
CA VAL A 386 23.87 -38.16 -25.10
C VAL A 386 23.00 -39.29 -25.64
N PRO A 387 22.63 -40.30 -24.82
CA PRO A 387 21.64 -41.29 -25.23
C PRO A 387 20.30 -40.59 -25.51
N ILE A 388 19.76 -40.80 -26.71
CA ILE A 388 18.44 -40.29 -27.08
C ILE A 388 17.39 -41.01 -26.21
N LEU A 389 16.83 -40.32 -25.27
CA LEU A 389 15.75 -40.83 -24.44
C LEU A 389 14.39 -40.41 -25.04
N ASN A 390 13.36 -41.22 -24.82
CA ASN A 390 12.02 -41.08 -25.44
C ASN A 390 11.30 -39.74 -25.22
N TYR A 391 11.87 -38.86 -24.42
CA TYR A 391 11.32 -37.55 -24.09
C TYR A 391 12.15 -36.35 -24.58
N VAL A 392 13.22 -36.61 -25.36
CA VAL A 392 14.05 -35.54 -25.94
C VAL A 392 13.90 -35.60 -27.46
N ILE A 393 13.58 -34.46 -28.08
CA ILE A 393 13.46 -34.32 -29.52
C ILE A 393 14.61 -33.48 -30.08
N LEU A 394 15.21 -33.95 -31.17
CA LEU A 394 16.10 -33.17 -32.01
C LEU A 394 15.28 -32.41 -33.05
N GLY A 395 15.24 -31.06 -32.91
CA GLY A 395 14.63 -30.19 -33.89
C GLY A 395 15.39 -30.07 -35.19
N LYS A 396 14.79 -29.47 -36.24
CA LYS A 396 15.40 -29.25 -37.56
C LYS A 396 16.75 -28.49 -37.53
N ASN A 397 16.98 -27.72 -36.47
CA ASN A 397 18.15 -26.88 -36.25
C ASN A 397 19.14 -27.48 -35.24
N GLN A 398 19.07 -28.79 -34.96
CA GLN A 398 19.82 -29.44 -33.88
C GLN A 398 19.54 -28.91 -32.47
N GLU A 399 18.40 -28.27 -32.27
CA GLU A 399 17.91 -27.89 -30.96
C GLU A 399 17.40 -29.13 -30.22
N ILE A 400 17.70 -29.23 -28.93
CA ILE A 400 17.14 -30.27 -28.07
C ILE A 400 16.00 -29.66 -27.30
N SER A 401 14.83 -30.30 -27.35
CA SER A 401 13.68 -29.89 -26.53
C SER A 401 13.18 -31.02 -25.65
N THR A 402 12.64 -30.65 -24.52
CA THR A 402 11.95 -31.58 -23.62
C THR A 402 10.72 -30.90 -22.98
N ASN A 403 9.69 -31.70 -22.71
CA ASN A 403 8.48 -31.22 -22.06
C ASN A 403 8.50 -31.58 -20.59
N LEU A 404 8.08 -30.65 -19.78
CA LEU A 404 7.89 -30.78 -18.34
C LEU A 404 6.44 -30.52 -17.98
N LYS A 405 5.90 -31.36 -17.10
CA LYS A 405 4.65 -31.15 -16.39
C LYS A 405 4.97 -30.69 -14.97
N ILE A 406 4.25 -29.69 -14.50
CA ILE A 406 4.32 -29.22 -13.13
C ILE A 406 2.91 -29.30 -12.57
N ASP A 407 2.72 -30.09 -11.52
CA ASP A 407 1.43 -30.24 -10.85
C ASP A 407 1.57 -30.28 -9.32
N GLY A 408 0.46 -30.44 -8.61
CA GLY A 408 0.42 -30.52 -7.15
C GLY A 408 0.11 -29.21 -6.46
N SER A 409 0.68 -29.01 -5.27
CA SER A 409 0.45 -27.80 -4.47
C SER A 409 1.28 -26.61 -4.97
N ILE A 410 0.73 -25.38 -4.89
CA ILE A 410 1.50 -24.14 -5.13
C ILE A 410 2.72 -24.05 -4.21
N ASP A 411 2.59 -24.56 -2.98
CA ASP A 411 3.66 -24.53 -1.98
C ASP A 411 4.70 -25.62 -2.18
N ASP A 412 4.35 -26.72 -2.85
CA ASP A 412 5.24 -27.84 -3.14
C ASP A 412 4.92 -28.49 -4.50
N PRO A 413 5.20 -27.79 -5.63
CA PRO A 413 4.94 -28.30 -6.96
C PRO A 413 5.86 -29.50 -7.29
N LYS A 414 5.31 -30.45 -8.02
CA LYS A 414 6.01 -31.65 -8.52
C LYS A 414 6.33 -31.48 -10.00
N PHE A 415 7.51 -31.93 -10.40
CA PHE A 415 8.02 -31.85 -11.75
C PHE A 415 8.12 -33.25 -12.35
N HIS A 416 7.62 -33.40 -13.58
CA HIS A 416 7.67 -34.66 -14.33
C HIS A 416 8.11 -34.38 -15.75
N THR A 417 8.92 -35.31 -16.35
CA THR A 417 9.16 -35.30 -17.78
C THR A 417 7.96 -35.92 -18.49
N GLU A 418 7.50 -35.29 -19.56
CA GLU A 418 6.42 -35.84 -20.40
C GLU A 418 7.00 -36.46 -21.70
N ILE A 419 6.46 -37.66 -22.08
CA ILE A 419 6.74 -38.24 -23.38
C ILE A 419 6.02 -37.39 -24.43
N LEU A 420 6.76 -36.89 -25.41
CA LEU A 420 6.22 -36.10 -26.51
C LEU A 420 5.35 -36.98 -27.41
N THR A 421 4.03 -36.84 -27.26
CA THR A 421 3.06 -37.33 -28.23
C THR A 421 2.73 -36.22 -29.23
N ASP A 422 2.45 -36.57 -30.50
CA ASP A 422 2.18 -35.60 -31.58
C ASP A 422 1.04 -34.58 -31.25
N THR A 423 0.19 -34.88 -30.29
CA THR A 423 -0.89 -34.03 -29.82
C THR A 423 -0.44 -32.81 -29.04
N LEU A 424 0.78 -32.78 -28.47
CA LEU A 424 1.29 -31.66 -27.65
C LEU A 424 1.95 -30.53 -28.46
N LYS A 425 2.22 -30.74 -29.75
CA LYS A 425 2.84 -29.73 -30.64
C LYS A 425 1.93 -28.52 -30.89
N THR A 426 0.63 -28.68 -30.78
CA THR A 426 -0.37 -27.66 -31.14
C THR A 426 -0.40 -26.48 -30.14
N PRO A 427 -0.35 -26.67 -28.81
CA PRO A 427 -0.39 -25.54 -27.83
C PRO A 427 0.80 -24.59 -27.96
N PHE A 428 2.02 -25.13 -28.13
CA PHE A 428 3.23 -24.30 -28.17
C PHE A 428 3.37 -23.50 -29.47
N ASN A 429 2.88 -24.03 -30.62
CA ASN A 429 2.77 -23.24 -31.84
C ASN A 429 1.74 -22.11 -31.75
N LEU A 430 0.65 -22.30 -31.01
CA LEU A 430 -0.32 -21.25 -30.72
C LEU A 430 0.27 -20.15 -29.84
N ILE A 431 1.05 -20.50 -28.81
CA ILE A 431 1.75 -19.54 -27.93
C ILE A 431 2.66 -18.62 -28.75
N LYS A 432 3.44 -19.19 -29.66
CA LYS A 432 4.33 -18.42 -30.53
C LYS A 432 3.57 -17.42 -31.41
N ASN A 433 2.40 -17.79 -31.89
CA ASN A 433 1.53 -16.94 -32.70
C ASN A 433 0.85 -15.82 -31.87
N ILE A 434 0.43 -16.11 -30.62
CA ILE A 434 -0.17 -15.13 -29.70
C ILE A 434 0.85 -14.06 -29.31
N ILE A 435 2.10 -14.45 -29.07
CA ILE A 435 3.18 -13.53 -28.67
C ILE A 435 3.59 -12.60 -29.82
N GLN A 436 3.42 -13.03 -31.08
CA GLN A 436 3.71 -12.22 -32.26
C GLN A 436 2.59 -11.22 -32.62
N LEU A 437 1.42 -11.27 -31.99
CA LEU A 437 0.38 -10.27 -32.18
C LEU A 437 0.85 -8.91 -31.63
N PRO A 438 0.70 -7.81 -32.39
CA PRO A 438 1.06 -6.48 -31.92
C PRO A 438 0.25 -6.14 -30.66
N ALA A 439 0.89 -5.49 -29.68
CA ALA A 439 0.25 -5.05 -28.44
C ALA A 439 -0.98 -4.15 -28.64
N ASN A 440 -1.18 -3.64 -29.87
CA ASN A 440 -2.30 -2.75 -30.24
C ASN A 440 -3.63 -3.47 -30.44
N LEU A 441 -3.71 -4.80 -30.35
CA LEU A 441 -4.97 -5.55 -30.43
C LEU A 441 -5.61 -5.83 -29.06
N LEU A 442 -4.96 -5.39 -27.98
CA LEU A 442 -5.50 -5.46 -26.62
C LEU A 442 -6.05 -4.12 -26.10
N ASN A 443 -6.17 -3.13 -26.98
CA ASN A 443 -6.83 -1.84 -26.70
C ASN A 443 -8.34 -1.92 -26.93
#